data_b23447de631fc484c16c38e3bc1f3b84
#
_entry.id   b23447de631fc484c16c38e3bc1f3b84
#
_cell.length_a   1.000
_cell.length_b   1.000
_cell.length_c   1.000
_cell.angle_alpha   90.00
_cell.angle_beta   90.00
_cell.angle_gamma   90.00
#
_symmetry.space_group_name_H-M   'P 1'
#
loop_
_entity.id
_entity.type
_entity.pdbx_description
1 polymer ?
#
loop_
_entity_poly.entity_id
_entity_poly.type
_entity_poly.pdbx_seq_one_letter_code
_entity_poly.pdbx_strand_id
1 'polypeptide(L)'
;RHVLDGYQQASNGSKMVKQGIELQFTSARIRALRTRVNVSGAWFHTTYTNSQPMFDPVSTVIDNRPVSESYVGLYDWNDGRVNDRLNTNFTLDTQVPEWGFIFTTSVQCMWLIKTKRQEKNGYPIAYISAADGKVHPYTPESEQDVFLKQLVQTYKEDMFRPFTVPMSMIVNLKATKRIGRYMRLSFFANKILDYLPDYKSNGKVIRRNASPYFGVEANLTI
;
A
#
# COMPACT_ATOMS: atom_id res chain seq x y z
N ARG A 1 26.11 31.10 16.33
CA ARG A 1 25.64 30.04 15.40
C ARG A 1 24.52 29.24 16.09
N HIS A 2 23.39 29.13 15.43
CA HIS A 2 22.26 28.32 15.91
C HIS A 2 22.54 26.86 15.61
N VAL A 3 22.07 25.96 16.47
CA VAL A 3 22.08 24.52 16.21
C VAL A 3 20.79 24.20 15.48
N LEU A 4 20.91 23.64 14.29
CA LEU A 4 19.77 23.14 13.51
C LEU A 4 19.51 21.69 13.91
N ASP A 5 18.73 21.51 14.99
CA ASP A 5 18.33 20.18 15.46
C ASP A 5 16.94 19.84 14.94
N GLY A 6 16.75 18.60 14.51
CA GLY A 6 15.50 18.13 13.92
C GLY A 6 14.59 17.50 14.98
N TYR A 7 13.32 17.90 15.00
CA TYR A 7 12.27 17.21 15.72
C TYR A 7 11.13 16.85 14.78
N GLN A 8 10.40 15.80 15.11
CA GLN A 8 9.21 15.40 14.37
C GLN A 8 7.97 15.99 15.03
N GLN A 9 7.17 16.68 14.26
CA GLN A 9 5.89 17.21 14.69
C GLN A 9 4.77 16.55 13.89
N ALA A 10 3.78 15.99 14.57
CA ALA A 10 2.59 15.47 13.92
C ALA A 10 1.77 16.64 13.34
N SER A 11 1.39 16.53 12.08
CA SER A 11 0.58 17.53 11.39
C SER A 11 -0.46 16.86 10.49
N ASN A 12 -1.53 17.61 10.15
CA ASN A 12 -2.54 17.16 9.19
C ASN A 12 -2.16 17.52 7.73
N GLY A 13 -0.90 17.45 7.40
CA GLY A 13 -0.36 17.82 6.08
C GLY A 13 -0.66 16.84 4.96
N SER A 14 -1.10 15.62 5.26
CA SER A 14 -1.40 14.61 4.26
C SER A 14 -2.86 14.69 3.79
N LYS A 15 -3.06 14.61 2.47
CA LYS A 15 -4.37 14.55 1.84
C LYS A 15 -4.51 13.26 1.06
N MET A 16 -5.64 12.58 1.19
CA MET A 16 -5.99 11.40 0.43
C MET A 16 -7.35 11.63 -0.25
N VAL A 17 -7.39 11.40 -1.55
CA VAL A 17 -8.63 11.34 -2.34
C VAL A 17 -8.77 9.92 -2.86
N LYS A 18 -9.85 9.25 -2.50
CA LYS A 18 -10.16 7.89 -2.94
C LYS A 18 -11.49 7.90 -3.69
N GLN A 19 -11.47 7.40 -4.91
CA GLN A 19 -12.64 7.24 -5.77
C GLN A 19 -12.70 5.79 -6.23
N GLY A 20 -13.90 5.24 -6.41
CA GLY A 20 -13.99 3.86 -6.84
C GLY A 20 -15.42 3.36 -7.00
N ILE A 21 -15.52 2.11 -7.40
CA ILE A 21 -16.77 1.37 -7.58
C ILE A 21 -16.65 0.08 -6.78
N GLU A 22 -17.66 -0.19 -5.97
CA GLU A 22 -17.80 -1.46 -5.26
C GLU A 22 -19.07 -2.16 -5.74
N LEU A 23 -18.95 -3.46 -6.00
CA LEU A 23 -20.07 -4.31 -6.40
C LEU A 23 -20.14 -5.48 -5.45
N GLN A 24 -21.36 -5.82 -5.04
CA GLN A 24 -21.64 -7.02 -4.27
C GLN A 24 -22.87 -7.71 -4.85
N PHE A 25 -22.75 -9.00 -5.09
CA PHE A 25 -23.82 -9.86 -5.56
C PHE A 25 -23.93 -11.09 -4.67
N THR A 26 -25.13 -11.41 -4.25
CA THR A 26 -25.44 -12.65 -3.51
C THR A 26 -26.62 -13.32 -4.18
N SER A 27 -26.44 -14.54 -4.67
CA SER A 27 -27.52 -15.31 -5.25
C SER A 27 -28.45 -15.89 -4.19
N ALA A 28 -29.69 -16.14 -4.54
CA ALA A 28 -30.46 -17.16 -3.85
C ALA A 28 -29.75 -18.53 -3.99
N ARG A 29 -30.10 -19.49 -3.14
CA ARG A 29 -29.52 -20.83 -3.29
C ARG A 29 -30.01 -21.47 -4.57
N ILE A 30 -29.10 -21.83 -5.47
CA ILE A 30 -29.34 -22.55 -6.70
C ILE A 30 -29.71 -23.98 -6.32
N ARG A 31 -30.97 -24.36 -6.47
CA ARG A 31 -31.51 -25.65 -5.96
C ARG A 31 -30.77 -26.85 -6.55
N ALA A 32 -30.50 -26.85 -7.85
CA ALA A 32 -29.82 -27.97 -8.54
C ALA A 32 -28.42 -28.24 -7.99
N LEU A 33 -27.68 -27.18 -7.64
CA LEU A 33 -26.31 -27.26 -7.12
C LEU A 33 -26.24 -27.17 -5.60
N ARG A 34 -27.38 -26.85 -4.95
CA ARG A 34 -27.46 -26.57 -3.51
C ARG A 34 -26.45 -25.52 -3.04
N THR A 35 -26.05 -24.65 -3.96
CA THR A 35 -24.96 -23.68 -3.80
C THR A 35 -25.49 -22.26 -3.79
N ARG A 36 -24.99 -21.45 -2.89
CA ARG A 36 -25.11 -19.99 -2.90
C ARG A 36 -23.82 -19.41 -3.44
N VAL A 37 -23.95 -18.44 -4.32
CA VAL A 37 -22.83 -17.72 -4.92
C VAL A 37 -22.79 -16.32 -4.34
N ASN A 38 -21.65 -15.90 -3.80
CA ASN A 38 -21.38 -14.52 -3.42
C ASN A 38 -20.21 -14.03 -4.24
N VAL A 39 -20.36 -12.85 -4.84
CA VAL A 39 -19.32 -12.18 -5.59
C VAL A 39 -19.20 -10.76 -5.06
N SER A 40 -18.02 -10.35 -4.71
CA SER A 40 -17.73 -8.94 -4.43
C SER A 40 -16.54 -8.49 -5.26
N GLY A 41 -16.57 -7.24 -5.67
CA GLY A 41 -15.48 -6.61 -6.42
C GLY A 41 -15.36 -5.15 -6.06
N ALA A 42 -14.14 -4.65 -6.09
CA ALA A 42 -13.87 -3.26 -5.83
C ALA A 42 -12.75 -2.76 -6.75
N TRP A 43 -12.98 -1.62 -7.37
CA TRP A 43 -11.95 -0.85 -8.04
C TRP A 43 -11.81 0.50 -7.35
N PHE A 44 -10.57 0.88 -7.06
CA PHE A 44 -10.25 2.14 -6.43
C PHE A 44 -9.09 2.84 -7.14
N HIS A 45 -9.31 4.12 -7.37
CA HIS A 45 -8.26 5.08 -7.72
C HIS A 45 -8.00 5.95 -6.49
N THR A 46 -6.77 5.96 -6.00
CA THR A 46 -6.40 6.69 -4.78
C THR A 46 -5.22 7.60 -5.07
N THR A 47 -5.40 8.88 -4.81
CA THR A 47 -4.33 9.88 -4.88
C THR A 47 -3.94 10.31 -3.47
N TYR A 48 -2.66 10.18 -3.15
CA TYR A 48 -2.05 10.71 -1.93
C TYR A 48 -1.24 11.93 -2.29
N THR A 49 -1.37 12.99 -1.51
CA THR A 49 -0.60 14.22 -1.65
C THR A 49 -0.19 14.72 -0.27
N ASN A 50 0.91 15.46 -0.22
CA ASN A 50 1.25 16.23 0.95
C ASN A 50 0.85 17.70 0.68
N SER A 51 0.16 18.32 1.62
CA SER A 51 -0.34 19.69 1.47
C SER A 51 0.54 20.74 2.15
N GLN A 52 1.61 20.32 2.82
CA GLN A 52 2.51 21.22 3.55
C GLN A 52 3.96 21.04 3.10
N PRO A 53 4.71 22.12 2.99
CA PRO A 53 6.16 22.06 2.79
C PRO A 53 6.85 21.31 3.94
N MET A 54 7.97 20.66 3.62
CA MET A 54 8.73 19.86 4.59
C MET A 54 10.17 20.32 4.62
N PHE A 55 10.72 20.44 5.84
CA PHE A 55 12.16 20.59 6.03
C PHE A 55 12.83 19.22 5.85
N ASP A 56 13.89 19.19 5.06
CA ASP A 56 14.69 17.99 4.85
C ASP A 56 16.18 18.31 4.94
N PRO A 57 16.90 17.74 5.91
CA PRO A 57 18.35 17.90 6.01
C PRO A 57 19.02 17.02 4.95
N VAL A 58 19.95 17.61 4.20
CA VAL A 58 20.80 16.85 3.27
C VAL A 58 21.99 16.23 3.99
N SER A 59 22.32 15.00 3.61
CA SER A 59 23.42 14.23 4.19
C SER A 59 24.80 14.54 3.59
N THR A 60 24.89 15.48 2.65
CA THR A 60 26.14 15.83 1.98
C THR A 60 27.13 16.47 2.95
N VAL A 61 28.40 16.09 2.84
CA VAL A 61 29.51 16.62 3.63
C VAL A 61 30.47 17.38 2.68
N ILE A 62 30.81 18.60 3.04
CA ILE A 62 31.79 19.44 2.33
C ILE A 62 32.86 19.86 3.34
N ASP A 63 34.13 19.65 3.03
CA ASP A 63 35.28 20.01 3.88
C ASP A 63 35.12 19.51 5.33
N ASN A 64 34.74 18.24 5.47
CA ASN A 64 34.45 17.57 6.76
C ASN A 64 33.32 18.21 7.59
N ARG A 65 32.45 19.00 6.96
CA ARG A 65 31.27 19.60 7.61
C ARG A 65 29.99 19.16 6.92
N PRO A 66 29.03 18.58 7.65
CA PRO A 66 27.71 18.29 7.11
C PRO A 66 27.01 19.57 6.69
N VAL A 67 26.44 19.60 5.49
CA VAL A 67 25.66 20.75 5.01
C VAL A 67 24.50 21.05 5.94
N SER A 68 23.90 20.02 6.52
CA SER A 68 22.79 20.13 7.48
C SER A 68 23.13 20.88 8.77
N GLU A 69 24.40 21.00 9.13
CA GLU A 69 24.83 21.87 10.25
C GLU A 69 24.78 23.37 9.92
N SER A 70 24.78 23.71 8.64
CA SER A 70 24.77 25.10 8.17
C SER A 70 23.45 25.51 7.58
N TYR A 71 22.79 24.59 6.85
CA TYR A 71 21.56 24.87 6.14
C TYR A 71 20.63 23.64 6.13
N VAL A 72 19.33 23.89 6.28
CA VAL A 72 18.27 22.87 6.10
C VAL A 72 17.28 23.38 5.06
N GLY A 73 17.06 22.62 4.01
CA GLY A 73 16.15 22.96 2.91
C GLY A 73 14.68 22.78 3.30
N LEU A 74 13.84 23.70 2.84
CA LEU A 74 12.38 23.61 2.89
C LEU A 74 11.88 23.35 1.46
N TYR A 75 11.15 22.24 1.27
CA TYR A 75 10.67 21.81 -0.04
C TYR A 75 9.15 21.86 -0.09
N ASP A 76 8.60 22.37 -1.19
CA ASP A 76 7.19 22.17 -1.54
C ASP A 76 7.01 20.73 -2.02
N TRP A 77 7.07 19.81 -1.09
CA TRP A 77 7.33 18.43 -1.36
C TRP A 77 6.05 17.62 -1.35
N ASN A 78 5.65 17.28 -2.50
CA ASN A 78 4.59 16.33 -2.64
C ASN A 78 5.17 14.90 -2.68
N ASP A 79 5.22 14.21 -1.53
CA ASP A 79 5.54 12.77 -1.51
C ASP A 79 4.35 11.93 -2.00
N GLY A 80 3.66 12.46 -3.00
CA GLY A 80 2.44 11.94 -3.53
C GLY A 80 2.63 10.66 -4.34
N ARG A 81 1.57 9.88 -4.36
CA ARG A 81 1.46 8.69 -5.20
C ARG A 81 0.03 8.48 -5.64
N VAL A 82 -0.11 7.87 -6.79
CA VAL A 82 -1.38 7.42 -7.33
C VAL A 82 -1.39 5.90 -7.32
N ASN A 83 -2.45 5.32 -6.78
CA ASN A 83 -2.64 3.88 -6.74
C ASN A 83 -3.98 3.51 -7.40
N ASP A 84 -3.92 2.60 -8.36
CA ASP A 84 -5.09 1.91 -8.90
C ASP A 84 -5.10 0.48 -8.38
N ARG A 85 -6.25 0.04 -7.89
CA ARG A 85 -6.42 -1.32 -7.40
C ARG A 85 -7.75 -1.90 -7.84
N LEU A 86 -7.72 -3.11 -8.38
CA LEU A 86 -8.91 -3.90 -8.72
C LEU A 86 -8.80 -5.28 -8.09
N ASN A 87 -9.79 -5.65 -7.30
CA ASN A 87 -9.86 -6.97 -6.69
C ASN A 87 -11.28 -7.53 -6.75
N THR A 88 -11.40 -8.85 -6.75
CA THR A 88 -12.66 -9.57 -6.64
C THR A 88 -12.52 -10.75 -5.67
N ASN A 89 -13.62 -11.07 -4.99
CA ASN A 89 -13.75 -12.27 -4.19
C ASN A 89 -14.98 -13.05 -4.65
N PHE A 90 -14.81 -14.33 -4.83
CA PHE A 90 -15.87 -15.29 -5.15
C PHE A 90 -15.99 -16.26 -3.98
N THR A 91 -17.20 -16.47 -3.49
CA THR A 91 -17.46 -17.46 -2.45
C THR A 91 -18.62 -18.34 -2.88
N LEU A 92 -18.41 -19.65 -2.82
CA LEU A 92 -19.37 -20.67 -3.11
C LEU A 92 -19.67 -21.45 -1.83
N ASP A 93 -20.91 -21.41 -1.35
CA ASP A 93 -21.37 -22.17 -0.19
C ASP A 93 -22.30 -23.30 -0.67
N THR A 94 -21.78 -24.51 -0.73
CA THR A 94 -22.49 -25.71 -1.16
C THR A 94 -22.92 -26.52 0.06
N GLN A 95 -24.21 -26.78 0.18
CA GLN A 95 -24.75 -27.61 1.25
C GLN A 95 -25.01 -29.04 0.78
N VAL A 96 -24.58 -29.99 1.58
CA VAL A 96 -24.88 -31.42 1.42
C VAL A 96 -25.69 -31.91 2.64
N PRO A 97 -27.03 -31.69 2.64
CA PRO A 97 -27.86 -31.93 3.80
C PRO A 97 -27.82 -33.39 4.26
N GLU A 98 -27.74 -34.34 3.32
CA GLU A 98 -27.68 -35.77 3.58
C GLU A 98 -26.50 -36.13 4.51
N TRP A 99 -25.42 -35.41 4.40
CA TRP A 99 -24.21 -35.62 5.22
C TRP A 99 -24.04 -34.57 6.31
N GLY A 100 -24.91 -33.56 6.33
CA GLY A 100 -24.80 -32.41 7.26
C GLY A 100 -23.55 -31.58 7.06
N PHE A 101 -23.01 -31.53 5.83
CA PHE A 101 -21.86 -30.75 5.47
C PHE A 101 -22.22 -29.43 4.75
N ILE A 102 -21.38 -28.42 4.97
CA ILE A 102 -21.33 -27.21 4.18
C ILE A 102 -19.90 -27.07 3.69
N PHE A 103 -19.72 -27.00 2.38
CA PHE A 103 -18.44 -26.74 1.74
C PHE A 103 -18.41 -25.28 1.30
N THR A 104 -17.45 -24.52 1.78
CA THR A 104 -17.22 -23.15 1.37
C THR A 104 -15.91 -23.08 0.58
N THR A 105 -15.99 -22.67 -0.68
CA THR A 105 -14.83 -22.38 -1.52
C THR A 105 -14.76 -20.88 -1.70
N SER A 106 -13.60 -20.26 -1.41
CA SER A 106 -13.37 -18.85 -1.71
C SER A 106 -12.17 -18.65 -2.62
N VAL A 107 -12.35 -17.80 -3.62
CA VAL A 107 -11.33 -17.42 -4.57
C VAL A 107 -11.12 -15.91 -4.47
N GLN A 108 -9.93 -15.50 -4.12
CA GLN A 108 -9.55 -14.10 -4.01
C GLN A 108 -8.65 -13.75 -5.20
N CYS A 109 -9.08 -12.80 -6.02
CA CYS A 109 -8.32 -12.34 -7.17
C CYS A 109 -7.92 -10.87 -6.99
N MET A 110 -6.64 -10.60 -7.12
CA MET A 110 -6.09 -9.26 -7.28
C MET A 110 -5.74 -9.08 -8.76
N TRP A 111 -6.57 -8.32 -9.49
CA TRP A 111 -6.42 -8.15 -10.94
C TRP A 111 -5.41 -7.11 -11.29
N LEU A 112 -5.38 -6.00 -10.53
CA LEU A 112 -4.55 -4.85 -10.80
C LEU A 112 -4.11 -4.21 -9.49
N ILE A 113 -2.81 -3.98 -9.37
CA ILE A 113 -2.22 -2.98 -8.48
C ILE A 113 -1.24 -2.19 -9.33
N LYS A 114 -1.56 -0.94 -9.60
CA LYS A 114 -0.68 -0.02 -10.31
C LYS A 114 -0.36 1.13 -9.39
N THR A 115 0.92 1.44 -9.25
CA THR A 115 1.39 2.55 -8.42
C THR A 115 2.28 3.45 -9.25
N LYS A 116 2.06 4.74 -9.17
CA LYS A 116 2.94 5.78 -9.73
C LYS A 116 3.22 6.81 -8.63
N ARG A 117 4.49 7.14 -8.43
CA ARG A 117 4.85 8.31 -7.63
C ARG A 117 4.65 9.57 -8.47
N GLN A 118 4.22 10.66 -7.83
CA GLN A 118 4.13 11.95 -8.49
C GLN A 118 5.52 12.53 -8.66
N GLU A 119 5.74 13.26 -9.73
CA GLU A 119 7.00 13.93 -10.00
C GLU A 119 7.25 15.00 -8.95
N LYS A 120 8.51 15.14 -8.55
CA LYS A 120 8.95 16.07 -7.54
C LYS A 120 9.92 17.06 -8.17
N ASN A 121 9.78 18.33 -7.77
CA ASN A 121 10.81 19.32 -7.98
C ASN A 121 11.88 19.16 -6.90
N GLY A 122 13.13 19.00 -7.28
CA GLY A 122 14.25 18.85 -6.35
C GLY A 122 14.74 20.16 -5.74
N TYR A 123 14.27 21.30 -6.22
CA TYR A 123 14.67 22.61 -5.71
C TYR A 123 13.94 22.94 -4.41
N PRO A 124 14.65 23.42 -3.38
CA PRO A 124 13.99 23.96 -2.20
C PRO A 124 13.28 25.27 -2.53
N ILE A 125 12.18 25.56 -1.85
CA ILE A 125 11.50 26.86 -1.92
C ILE A 125 12.13 27.87 -0.97
N ALA A 126 12.76 27.39 0.09
CA ALA A 126 13.43 28.16 1.12
C ALA A 126 14.46 27.29 1.86
N TYR A 127 15.24 27.90 2.73
CA TYR A 127 16.16 27.20 3.64
C TYR A 127 16.26 27.93 4.98
N ILE A 128 16.61 27.19 6.02
CA ILE A 128 17.00 27.76 7.32
C ILE A 128 18.52 27.86 7.35
N SER A 129 19.05 29.01 7.80
CA SER A 129 20.46 29.21 8.02
C SER A 129 20.82 29.09 9.50
N ALA A 130 21.89 28.33 9.83
CA ALA A 130 22.43 28.26 11.18
C ALA A 130 23.12 29.57 11.62
N ALA A 131 23.38 30.51 10.71
CA ALA A 131 23.97 31.79 11.04
C ALA A 131 23.04 32.66 11.89
N ASP A 132 21.76 32.67 11.56
CA ASP A 132 20.75 33.53 12.20
C ASP A 132 19.49 32.79 12.65
N GLY A 133 19.35 31.49 12.34
CA GLY A 133 18.19 30.66 12.68
C GLY A 133 16.93 31.02 11.92
N LYS A 134 17.02 31.79 10.82
CA LYS A 134 15.85 32.25 10.07
C LYS A 134 15.66 31.51 8.76
N VAL A 135 14.41 31.55 8.26
CA VAL A 135 14.06 31.06 6.94
C VAL A 135 14.38 32.12 5.89
N HIS A 136 15.10 31.70 4.87
CA HIS A 136 15.47 32.51 3.71
C HIS A 136 14.87 31.89 2.44
N PRO A 137 14.41 32.71 1.46
CA PRO A 137 13.98 32.20 0.18
C PRO A 137 15.17 31.60 -0.58
N TYR A 138 14.94 30.47 -1.25
CA TYR A 138 15.94 29.90 -2.17
C TYR A 138 15.78 30.58 -3.53
N THR A 139 16.83 31.20 -4.02
CA THR A 139 16.83 31.96 -5.28
C THR A 139 17.89 31.39 -6.23
N PRO A 140 17.90 31.76 -7.53
CA PRO A 140 18.93 31.32 -8.45
C PRO A 140 20.35 31.73 -7.99
N GLU A 141 20.50 32.84 -7.25
CA GLU A 141 21.76 33.26 -6.68
C GLU A 141 22.25 32.31 -5.57
N SER A 142 21.32 31.62 -4.88
CA SER A 142 21.67 30.61 -3.87
C SER A 142 22.46 29.45 -4.46
N GLU A 143 22.31 29.15 -5.75
CA GLU A 143 23.07 28.09 -6.43
C GLU A 143 24.56 28.43 -6.60
N GLN A 144 24.96 29.69 -6.42
CA GLN A 144 26.37 30.10 -6.47
C GLN A 144 27.11 29.77 -5.17
N ASP A 145 26.39 29.58 -4.06
CA ASP A 145 26.96 29.13 -2.79
C ASP A 145 27.17 27.60 -2.82
N VAL A 146 28.40 27.19 -2.47
CA VAL A 146 28.82 25.77 -2.52
C VAL A 146 28.01 24.89 -1.61
N PHE A 147 27.56 25.40 -0.45
CA PHE A 147 26.72 24.64 0.50
C PHE A 147 25.26 24.69 0.12
N LEU A 148 24.70 25.84 -0.27
CA LEU A 148 23.30 25.96 -0.65
C LEU A 148 22.95 25.15 -1.92
N LYS A 149 23.89 25.09 -2.86
CA LYS A 149 23.76 24.25 -4.06
C LYS A 149 23.48 22.77 -3.70
N GLN A 150 24.00 22.29 -2.59
CA GLN A 150 23.79 20.90 -2.15
C GLN A 150 22.38 20.62 -1.63
N LEU A 151 21.59 21.66 -1.40
CA LEU A 151 20.18 21.50 -1.05
C LEU A 151 19.34 21.05 -2.25
N VAL A 152 19.83 21.23 -3.49
CA VAL A 152 19.12 20.74 -4.68
C VAL A 152 19.18 19.23 -4.72
N GLN A 153 18.03 18.58 -4.60
CA GLN A 153 17.89 17.12 -4.61
C GLN A 153 17.70 16.63 -6.05
N THR A 154 18.45 15.61 -6.43
CA THR A 154 18.33 14.99 -7.75
C THR A 154 17.59 13.67 -7.65
N TYR A 155 16.52 13.52 -8.41
CA TYR A 155 15.74 12.30 -8.49
C TYR A 155 16.00 11.56 -9.80
N LYS A 156 16.12 10.24 -9.73
CA LYS A 156 16.21 9.40 -10.93
C LYS A 156 14.81 9.27 -11.54
N GLU A 157 14.69 9.42 -12.85
CA GLU A 157 13.43 9.26 -13.58
C GLU A 157 12.72 7.92 -13.28
N ASP A 158 13.50 6.86 -13.08
CA ASP A 158 12.97 5.53 -12.74
C ASP A 158 12.13 5.51 -11.47
N MET A 159 12.33 6.48 -10.55
CA MET A 159 11.54 6.59 -9.33
C MET A 159 10.08 6.95 -9.60
N PHE A 160 9.81 7.63 -10.71
CA PHE A 160 8.47 8.11 -11.09
C PHE A 160 7.78 7.21 -12.11
N ARG A 161 8.48 6.20 -12.63
CA ARG A 161 7.86 5.23 -13.55
C ARG A 161 6.78 4.43 -12.83
N PRO A 162 5.61 4.27 -13.45
CA PRO A 162 4.58 3.42 -12.88
C PRO A 162 5.06 1.97 -12.84
N PHE A 163 4.76 1.27 -11.77
CA PHE A 163 4.92 -0.17 -11.70
C PHE A 163 3.58 -0.85 -11.49
N THR A 164 3.44 -2.04 -12.06
CA THR A 164 2.24 -2.85 -11.94
C THR A 164 2.61 -4.19 -11.32
N VAL A 165 1.87 -4.57 -10.28
CA VAL A 165 1.95 -5.91 -9.73
C VAL A 165 1.06 -6.81 -10.60
N PRO A 166 1.56 -7.93 -11.11
CA PRO A 166 0.77 -8.83 -11.94
C PRO A 166 -0.38 -9.44 -11.14
N MET A 167 -1.41 -9.87 -11.86
CA MET A 167 -2.57 -10.56 -11.31
C MET A 167 -2.13 -11.67 -10.36
N SER A 168 -2.90 -11.83 -9.28
CA SER A 168 -2.71 -12.92 -8.33
C SER A 168 -4.04 -13.52 -7.92
N MET A 169 -4.02 -14.81 -7.61
CA MET A 169 -5.20 -15.56 -7.19
C MET A 169 -4.84 -16.48 -6.03
N ILE A 170 -5.75 -16.60 -5.08
CA ILE A 170 -5.65 -17.50 -3.93
C ILE A 170 -6.97 -18.22 -3.76
N VAL A 171 -6.90 -19.54 -3.55
CA VAL A 171 -8.07 -20.40 -3.30
C VAL A 171 -8.01 -20.96 -1.90
N ASN A 172 -9.12 -20.82 -1.17
CA ASN A 172 -9.30 -21.38 0.17
C ASN A 172 -10.51 -22.31 0.18
N LEU A 173 -10.46 -23.36 1.00
CA LEU A 173 -11.55 -24.29 1.24
C LEU A 173 -11.87 -24.36 2.73
N LYS A 174 -13.17 -24.50 3.06
CA LYS A 174 -13.65 -24.80 4.39
C LYS A 174 -14.74 -25.87 4.29
N ALA A 175 -14.62 -26.94 5.05
CA ALA A 175 -15.65 -27.96 5.22
C ALA A 175 -16.19 -27.86 6.64
N THR A 176 -17.49 -27.59 6.79
CA THR A 176 -18.15 -27.49 8.09
C THR A 176 -19.14 -28.62 8.25
N LYS A 177 -18.96 -29.44 9.28
CA LYS A 177 -19.89 -30.50 9.71
C LYS A 177 -20.77 -29.93 10.83
N ARG A 178 -22.09 -30.06 10.65
CA ARG A 178 -23.06 -29.84 11.70
C ARG A 178 -23.24 -31.15 12.51
N ILE A 179 -23.06 -31.07 13.81
CA ILE A 179 -23.18 -32.18 14.75
C ILE A 179 -24.30 -31.84 15.72
N GLY A 180 -25.48 -32.49 15.53
CA GLY A 180 -26.68 -32.16 16.28
C GLY A 180 -27.12 -30.68 16.10
N ARG A 181 -27.72 -30.12 17.17
CA ARG A 181 -28.21 -28.72 17.17
C ARG A 181 -27.20 -27.74 17.71
N TYR A 182 -26.21 -28.19 18.44
CA TYR A 182 -25.39 -27.35 19.32
C TYR A 182 -23.94 -27.23 18.86
N MET A 183 -23.45 -28.06 17.94
CA MET A 183 -22.06 -28.05 17.56
C MET A 183 -21.87 -27.96 16.04
N ARG A 184 -20.87 -27.12 15.65
CA ARG A 184 -20.33 -27.12 14.29
C ARG A 184 -18.83 -27.31 14.38
N LEU A 185 -18.32 -28.28 13.62
CA LEU A 185 -16.91 -28.52 13.47
C LEU A 185 -16.51 -28.15 12.05
N SER A 186 -15.54 -27.25 11.91
CA SER A 186 -15.02 -26.81 10.62
C SER A 186 -13.57 -27.18 10.47
N PHE A 187 -13.21 -27.74 9.34
CA PHE A 187 -11.84 -27.87 8.87
C PHE A 187 -11.62 -26.86 7.75
N PHE A 188 -10.54 -26.11 7.80
CA PHE A 188 -10.19 -25.17 6.73
C PHE A 188 -8.79 -25.39 6.22
N ALA A 189 -8.63 -25.16 4.92
CA ALA A 189 -7.40 -25.19 4.17
C ALA A 189 -7.29 -23.88 3.40
N ASN A 190 -6.37 -23.02 3.83
CA ASN A 190 -6.15 -21.73 3.20
C ASN A 190 -4.95 -21.80 2.28
N LYS A 191 -5.02 -21.06 1.17
CA LYS A 191 -3.98 -20.99 0.14
C LYS A 191 -3.63 -22.38 -0.43
N ILE A 192 -4.64 -23.23 -0.64
CA ILE A 192 -4.44 -24.57 -1.20
C ILE A 192 -4.02 -24.54 -2.67
N LEU A 193 -4.47 -23.52 -3.38
CA LEU A 193 -4.01 -23.17 -4.71
C LEU A 193 -3.69 -21.68 -4.72
N ASP A 194 -2.58 -21.34 -5.35
CA ASP A 194 -2.21 -19.96 -5.56
C ASP A 194 -1.63 -19.73 -6.96
N TYR A 195 -1.81 -18.53 -7.45
CA TYR A 195 -1.13 -17.99 -8.61
C TYR A 195 -0.53 -16.66 -8.22
N LEU A 196 0.75 -16.66 -7.88
CA LEU A 196 1.49 -15.51 -7.37
C LEU A 196 2.75 -15.30 -8.22
N PRO A 197 2.64 -14.86 -9.48
CA PRO A 197 3.80 -14.70 -10.34
C PRO A 197 4.79 -13.68 -9.78
N ASP A 198 6.07 -13.98 -9.93
CA ASP A 198 7.14 -13.04 -9.64
C ASP A 198 7.04 -11.81 -10.55
N TYR A 199 7.52 -10.67 -10.09
CA TYR A 199 7.56 -9.46 -10.90
C TYR A 199 8.81 -8.62 -10.59
N LYS A 200 9.12 -7.70 -11.50
CA LYS A 200 10.23 -6.77 -11.31
C LYS A 200 9.72 -5.42 -10.80
N SER A 201 10.38 -4.89 -9.78
CA SER A 201 10.15 -3.55 -9.27
C SER A 201 11.49 -2.89 -8.98
N ASN A 202 11.74 -1.71 -9.53
CA ASN A 202 12.98 -0.97 -9.37
C ASN A 202 14.25 -1.81 -9.65
N GLY A 203 14.22 -2.62 -10.72
CA GLY A 203 15.33 -3.49 -11.11
C GLY A 203 15.50 -4.75 -10.26
N LYS A 204 14.72 -4.92 -9.19
CA LYS A 204 14.76 -6.10 -8.32
C LYS A 204 13.62 -7.06 -8.64
N VAL A 205 13.90 -8.36 -8.60
CA VAL A 205 12.88 -9.41 -8.71
C VAL A 205 12.23 -9.57 -7.34
N ILE A 206 10.92 -9.39 -7.32
CA ILE A 206 10.07 -9.61 -6.13
C ILE A 206 9.45 -10.98 -6.29
N ARG A 207 9.85 -11.90 -5.42
CA ARG A 207 9.28 -13.24 -5.34
C ARG A 207 8.11 -13.23 -4.36
N ARG A 208 7.03 -13.90 -4.75
CA ARG A 208 5.83 -14.04 -3.93
C ARG A 208 5.56 -15.51 -3.68
N ASN A 209 5.52 -15.89 -2.42
CA ASN A 209 5.21 -17.26 -2.01
C ASN A 209 4.02 -17.23 -1.07
N ALA A 210 3.09 -18.16 -1.25
CA ALA A 210 2.05 -18.43 -0.28
C ALA A 210 2.29 -19.82 0.31
N SER A 211 2.33 -19.90 1.63
CA SER A 211 2.37 -21.19 2.31
C SER A 211 0.95 -21.60 2.65
N PRO A 212 0.48 -22.79 2.21
CA PRO A 212 -0.80 -23.29 2.64
C PRO A 212 -0.80 -23.54 4.14
N TYR A 213 -1.92 -23.28 4.80
CA TYR A 213 -2.09 -23.59 6.21
C TYR A 213 -3.48 -24.19 6.46
N PHE A 214 -3.56 -25.05 7.46
CA PHE A 214 -4.73 -25.82 7.81
C PHE A 214 -5.10 -25.55 9.26
N GLY A 215 -6.39 -25.67 9.55
CA GLY A 215 -6.85 -25.53 10.92
C GLY A 215 -8.23 -26.12 11.13
N VAL A 216 -8.59 -26.23 12.41
CA VAL A 216 -9.88 -26.73 12.87
C VAL A 216 -10.51 -25.69 13.78
N GLU A 217 -11.80 -25.48 13.61
CA GLU A 217 -12.61 -24.57 14.42
C GLU A 217 -13.83 -25.34 14.94
N ALA A 218 -14.08 -25.26 16.24
CA ALA A 218 -15.28 -25.82 16.87
C ALA A 218 -16.14 -24.68 17.42
N ASN A 219 -17.39 -24.62 17.00
CA ASN A 219 -18.39 -23.67 17.49
C ASN A 219 -19.47 -24.43 18.28
N LEU A 220 -19.65 -24.02 19.52
CA LEU A 220 -20.69 -24.54 20.41
C LEU A 220 -21.75 -23.45 20.62
N THR A 221 -23.02 -23.81 20.46
CA THR A 221 -24.15 -22.93 20.79
C THR A 221 -24.78 -23.50 22.04
N ILE A 222 -24.71 -22.76 23.12
CA ILE A 222 -25.27 -23.08 24.44
C ILE A 222 -26.70 -22.53 24.54
#